data_6a116be29cdf734bbdd2ef24ede0a270
#
_entry.id   6a116be29cdf734bbdd2ef24ede0a270
#
_cell.length_a   1.000
_cell.length_b   1.000
_cell.length_c   1.000
_cell.angle_alpha   90.00
_cell.angle_beta   90.00
_cell.angle_gamma   90.00
#
_symmetry.space_group_name_H-M   'P 1'
#
loop_
_entity.id
_entity.type
_entity.pdbx_description
1 polymer ?
#
loop_
_entity_poly.entity_id
_entity_poly.type
_entity_poly.pdbx_seq_one_letter_code
_entity_poly.pdbx_strand_id
1 'polypeptide(L)'
;MFINTELLEFIRLKNPLSSVIGKYEVITDACCKCPFCHSKTNSLNLFHDEIYTCFHCGESGDVFGFVSKIENLSFAETVRKMAKSSGIYTLEELKQKNIFRFWDRFLILCEHYHIAADSILQEYSSELTKEYLLSLKYSKEEPDTAPLENIMQMKYGISKEFWNAAPEHIMEYLTAERKHNA
;
A
#
# COMPACT_ATOMS: atom_id res chain seq x y z
N MET A 1 7.40 -7.91 -14.12
CA MET A 1 7.04 -7.28 -12.83
C MET A 1 5.61 -7.68 -12.51
N PHE A 2 5.39 -8.47 -11.48
CA PHE A 2 4.02 -8.74 -11.03
C PHE A 2 3.55 -7.53 -10.23
N ILE A 3 2.74 -6.69 -10.85
CA ILE A 3 2.00 -5.63 -10.21
C ILE A 3 0.74 -6.29 -9.66
N ASN A 4 0.64 -6.44 -8.34
CA ASN A 4 -0.54 -7.01 -7.72
C ASN A 4 -1.58 -5.91 -7.41
N THR A 5 -2.82 -6.33 -7.25
CA THR A 5 -3.96 -5.42 -7.01
C THR A 5 -3.78 -4.61 -5.73
N GLU A 6 -3.24 -5.21 -4.67
CA GLU A 6 -3.03 -4.53 -3.38
C GLU A 6 -2.02 -3.38 -3.48
N LEU A 7 -0.91 -3.59 -4.21
CA LEU A 7 0.08 -2.53 -4.44
C LEU A 7 -0.54 -1.37 -5.22
N LEU A 8 -1.31 -1.66 -6.26
CA LEU A 8 -2.01 -0.62 -7.04
C LEU A 8 -3.01 0.15 -6.18
N GLU A 9 -3.75 -0.55 -5.34
CA GLU A 9 -4.70 0.08 -4.43
C GLU A 9 -3.99 1.00 -3.44
N PHE A 10 -2.87 0.56 -2.85
CA PHE A 10 -2.10 1.39 -1.93
C PHE A 10 -1.50 2.62 -2.62
N ILE A 11 -1.02 2.48 -3.86
CA ILE A 11 -0.56 3.62 -4.66
C ILE A 11 -1.70 4.61 -4.90
N ARG A 12 -2.92 4.13 -5.22
CA ARG A 12 -4.11 5.01 -5.37
C ARG A 12 -4.42 5.78 -4.10
N LEU A 13 -4.45 5.10 -2.96
CA LEU A 13 -4.70 5.74 -1.65
C LEU A 13 -3.69 6.86 -1.34
N LYS A 14 -2.42 6.68 -1.71
CA LYS A 14 -1.37 7.69 -1.52
C LYS A 14 -1.36 8.79 -2.59
N ASN A 15 -2.10 8.61 -3.68
CA ASN A 15 -2.17 9.54 -4.80
C ASN A 15 -3.64 9.78 -5.22
N PRO A 16 -4.44 10.48 -4.41
CA PRO A 16 -5.79 10.86 -4.81
C PRO A 16 -5.79 11.55 -6.18
N LEU A 17 -6.75 11.23 -7.03
CA LEU A 17 -6.78 11.70 -8.41
C LEU A 17 -6.80 13.24 -8.50
N SER A 18 -7.57 13.89 -7.62
CA SER A 18 -7.62 15.34 -7.50
C SER A 18 -6.25 15.95 -7.16
N SER A 19 -5.50 15.33 -6.25
CA SER A 19 -4.16 15.79 -5.88
C SER A 19 -3.16 15.64 -7.03
N VAL A 20 -3.33 14.62 -7.86
CA VAL A 20 -2.47 14.39 -9.03
C VAL A 20 -2.82 15.36 -10.15
N ILE A 21 -4.09 15.50 -10.52
CA ILE A 21 -4.55 16.42 -11.56
C ILE A 21 -4.26 17.87 -11.16
N GLY A 22 -4.41 18.21 -9.87
CA GLY A 22 -4.14 19.54 -9.32
C GLY A 22 -2.69 20.05 -9.52
N LYS A 23 -1.75 19.16 -9.88
CA LYS A 23 -0.37 19.55 -10.27
C LYS A 23 -0.29 20.13 -11.69
N TYR A 24 -1.30 19.89 -12.52
CA TYR A 24 -1.33 20.27 -13.93
C TYR A 24 -2.42 21.31 -14.22
N GLU A 25 -3.57 21.20 -13.57
CA GLU A 25 -4.74 22.05 -13.82
C GLU A 25 -5.40 22.49 -12.51
N VAL A 26 -6.00 23.68 -12.50
CA VAL A 26 -6.78 24.17 -11.36
C VAL A 26 -8.14 23.49 -11.34
N ILE A 27 -8.43 22.75 -10.26
CA ILE A 27 -9.70 22.06 -10.06
C ILE A 27 -10.68 22.98 -9.33
N THR A 28 -11.89 23.13 -9.87
CA THR A 28 -13.00 23.86 -9.27
C THR A 28 -14.26 23.01 -9.38
N ASP A 29 -14.93 22.76 -8.25
CA ASP A 29 -16.17 21.95 -8.21
C ASP A 29 -16.03 20.59 -8.90
N ALA A 30 -14.94 19.86 -8.59
CA ALA A 30 -14.58 18.56 -9.18
C ALA A 30 -14.43 18.56 -10.71
N CYS A 31 -14.15 19.72 -11.33
CA CYS A 31 -13.87 19.82 -12.75
C CYS A 31 -12.70 20.77 -13.05
N CYS A 32 -12.04 20.56 -14.19
CA CYS A 32 -10.94 21.38 -14.66
C CYS A 32 -10.87 21.42 -16.19
N LYS A 33 -9.95 22.19 -16.74
CA LYS A 33 -9.62 22.12 -18.16
C LYS A 33 -8.98 20.77 -18.45
N CYS A 34 -9.24 20.24 -19.65
CA CYS A 34 -8.63 18.97 -20.05
C CYS A 34 -7.21 19.20 -20.58
N PRO A 35 -6.16 18.64 -19.95
CA PRO A 35 -4.80 18.81 -20.42
C PRO A 35 -4.50 18.03 -21.71
N PHE A 36 -5.38 17.10 -22.11
CA PHE A 36 -5.19 16.26 -23.28
C PHE A 36 -5.72 16.89 -24.57
N CYS A 37 -6.83 17.62 -24.50
CA CYS A 37 -7.41 18.28 -25.67
C CYS A 37 -7.37 19.81 -25.61
N HIS A 38 -6.81 20.36 -24.53
CA HIS A 38 -6.68 21.81 -24.31
C HIS A 38 -8.00 22.60 -24.49
N SER A 39 -9.11 21.97 -24.06
CA SER A 39 -10.42 22.62 -24.06
C SER A 39 -10.38 23.93 -23.30
N LYS A 40 -11.04 24.96 -23.84
CA LYS A 40 -11.15 26.27 -23.17
C LYS A 40 -12.08 26.27 -21.97
N THR A 41 -12.94 25.26 -21.86
CA THR A 41 -13.90 25.07 -20.75
C THR A 41 -13.45 23.97 -19.81
N ASN A 42 -14.00 23.97 -18.59
CA ASN A 42 -13.80 22.88 -17.62
C ASN A 42 -14.57 21.64 -18.07
N SER A 43 -13.99 20.88 -18.97
CA SER A 43 -14.61 19.71 -19.60
C SER A 43 -14.17 18.39 -19.02
N LEU A 44 -13.14 18.36 -18.19
CA LEU A 44 -12.67 17.17 -17.48
C LEU A 44 -13.29 17.16 -16.09
N ASN A 45 -14.08 16.13 -15.80
CA ASN A 45 -14.78 15.95 -14.54
C ASN A 45 -14.20 14.78 -13.77
N LEU A 46 -14.14 14.92 -12.43
CA LEU A 46 -13.70 13.91 -11.51
C LEU A 46 -14.91 13.26 -10.82
N PHE A 47 -14.92 11.93 -10.74
CA PHE A 47 -15.97 11.14 -10.12
C PHE A 47 -15.40 10.39 -8.92
N HIS A 48 -15.89 10.69 -7.73
CA HIS A 48 -15.49 10.09 -6.45
C HIS A 48 -13.97 10.09 -6.19
N ASP A 49 -13.24 10.99 -6.84
CA ASP A 49 -11.78 11.07 -6.81
C ASP A 49 -11.05 9.79 -7.31
N GLU A 50 -11.74 8.95 -8.06
CA GLU A 50 -11.24 7.68 -8.60
C GLU A 50 -11.09 7.70 -10.12
N ILE A 51 -12.03 8.32 -10.82
CA ILE A 51 -12.11 8.33 -12.28
C ILE A 51 -12.27 9.75 -12.79
N TYR A 52 -11.56 10.08 -13.87
CA TYR A 52 -11.82 11.29 -14.63
C TYR A 52 -12.47 10.97 -15.97
N THR A 53 -13.26 11.91 -16.48
CA THR A 53 -13.82 11.86 -17.84
C THR A 53 -13.86 13.26 -18.43
N CYS A 54 -13.31 13.41 -19.63
CA CYS A 54 -13.43 14.63 -20.41
C CYS A 54 -14.63 14.54 -21.36
N PHE A 55 -15.63 15.35 -21.15
CA PHE A 55 -16.81 15.39 -22.03
C PHE A 55 -16.59 16.08 -23.38
N HIS A 56 -15.42 16.68 -23.60
CA HIS A 56 -15.07 17.29 -24.87
C HIS A 56 -14.37 16.32 -25.83
N CYS A 57 -13.39 15.56 -25.35
CA CYS A 57 -12.62 14.62 -26.19
C CYS A 57 -12.90 13.15 -25.92
N GLY A 58 -13.72 12.83 -24.92
CA GLY A 58 -14.04 11.44 -24.55
C GLY A 58 -12.96 10.73 -23.74
N GLU A 59 -11.86 11.41 -23.41
CA GLU A 59 -10.77 10.82 -22.63
C GLU A 59 -11.24 10.50 -21.22
N SER A 60 -10.94 9.29 -20.73
CA SER A 60 -11.31 8.85 -19.38
C SER A 60 -10.31 7.86 -18.84
N GLY A 61 -10.22 7.76 -17.51
CA GLY A 61 -9.33 6.82 -16.84
C GLY A 61 -9.24 7.05 -15.34
N ASP A 62 -8.40 6.27 -14.71
CA ASP A 62 -8.00 6.42 -13.30
C ASP A 62 -6.70 7.23 -13.18
N VAL A 63 -6.17 7.32 -11.95
CA VAL A 63 -4.93 8.07 -11.69
C VAL A 63 -3.72 7.52 -12.46
N PHE A 64 -3.65 6.20 -12.69
CA PHE A 64 -2.56 5.61 -13.48
C PHE A 64 -2.71 5.97 -14.96
N GLY A 65 -3.91 5.89 -15.50
CA GLY A 65 -4.21 6.29 -16.88
C GLY A 65 -3.89 7.76 -17.11
N PHE A 66 -4.24 8.63 -16.16
CA PHE A 66 -3.92 10.05 -16.23
C PHE A 66 -2.41 10.31 -16.30
N VAL A 67 -1.63 9.77 -15.33
CA VAL A 67 -0.17 9.97 -15.28
C VAL A 67 0.53 9.34 -16.48
N SER A 68 0.13 8.11 -16.87
CA SER A 68 0.65 7.43 -18.05
C SER A 68 0.53 8.29 -19.29
N LYS A 69 -0.62 8.90 -19.51
CA LYS A 69 -0.90 9.68 -20.69
C LYS A 69 -0.24 11.07 -20.66
N ILE A 70 -0.32 11.77 -19.53
CA ILE A 70 0.24 13.14 -19.42
C ILE A 70 1.77 13.15 -19.52
N GLU A 71 2.40 12.09 -19.03
CA GLU A 71 3.86 11.97 -19.02
C GLU A 71 4.42 11.04 -20.11
N ASN A 72 3.53 10.47 -20.94
CA ASN A 72 3.89 9.53 -22.01
C ASN A 72 4.71 8.32 -21.50
N LEU A 73 4.24 7.70 -20.41
CA LEU A 73 4.87 6.55 -19.77
C LEU A 73 4.05 5.28 -20.04
N SER A 74 4.72 4.14 -20.07
CA SER A 74 4.02 2.85 -19.98
C SER A 74 3.38 2.68 -18.60
N PHE A 75 2.39 1.79 -18.50
CA PHE A 75 1.73 1.49 -17.23
C PHE A 75 2.74 1.07 -16.14
N ALA A 76 3.71 0.22 -16.49
CA ALA A 76 4.72 -0.24 -15.54
C ALA A 76 5.64 0.88 -15.04
N GLU A 77 6.02 1.82 -15.90
CA GLU A 77 6.82 2.99 -15.53
C GLU A 77 6.01 3.95 -14.66
N THR A 78 4.74 4.14 -14.99
CA THR A 78 3.80 4.95 -14.19
C THR A 78 3.69 4.41 -12.76
N VAL A 79 3.46 3.10 -12.60
CA VAL A 79 3.37 2.45 -11.29
C VAL A 79 4.67 2.63 -10.49
N ARG A 80 5.84 2.39 -11.12
CA ARG A 80 7.14 2.59 -10.45
C ARG A 80 7.35 4.03 -10.00
N LYS A 81 7.04 4.99 -10.87
CA LYS A 81 7.17 6.42 -10.57
C LYS A 81 6.28 6.83 -9.41
N MET A 82 5.01 6.47 -9.46
CA MET A 82 4.04 6.81 -8.43
C MET A 82 4.38 6.12 -7.09
N ALA A 83 4.78 4.86 -7.09
CA ALA A 83 5.24 4.16 -5.91
C ALA A 83 6.46 4.86 -5.29
N LYS A 84 7.45 5.21 -6.10
CA LYS A 84 8.66 5.90 -5.64
C LYS A 84 8.36 7.26 -5.03
N SER A 85 7.52 8.07 -5.67
CA SER A 85 7.15 9.40 -5.18
C SER A 85 6.32 9.34 -3.89
N SER A 86 5.62 8.24 -3.65
CA SER A 86 4.77 8.02 -2.46
C SER A 86 5.49 7.29 -1.33
N GLY A 87 6.82 7.09 -1.42
CA GLY A 87 7.55 6.36 -0.39
C GLY A 87 7.14 4.90 -0.25
N ILE A 88 6.76 4.25 -1.36
CA ILE A 88 6.31 2.86 -1.41
C ILE A 88 7.41 2.00 -2.02
N TYR A 89 7.64 0.82 -1.45
CA TYR A 89 8.50 -0.17 -2.08
C TYR A 89 7.79 -0.86 -3.24
N THR A 90 8.48 -0.96 -4.37
CA THR A 90 8.07 -1.87 -5.43
C THR A 90 8.42 -3.32 -5.04
N LEU A 91 7.74 -4.29 -5.65
CA LEU A 91 8.07 -5.71 -5.43
C LEU A 91 9.53 -6.05 -5.78
N GLU A 92 10.13 -5.35 -6.74
CA GLU A 92 11.53 -5.52 -7.11
C GLU A 92 12.46 -5.00 -6.01
N GLU A 93 12.15 -3.84 -5.45
CA GLU A 93 12.91 -3.27 -4.32
C GLU A 93 12.79 -4.14 -3.06
N LEU A 94 11.61 -4.73 -2.79
CA LEU A 94 11.41 -5.66 -1.68
C LEU A 94 12.24 -6.94 -1.83
N LYS A 95 12.35 -7.47 -3.06
CA LYS A 95 13.17 -8.65 -3.34
C LYS A 95 14.69 -8.38 -3.25
N GLN A 96 15.12 -7.18 -3.67
CA GLN A 96 16.54 -6.79 -3.64
C GLN A 96 17.04 -6.42 -2.23
N LYS A 97 16.13 -5.85 -1.42
CA LYS A 97 16.44 -5.54 -0.03
C LYS A 97 16.05 -6.75 0.81
N ASN A 98 17.02 -7.48 1.31
CA ASN A 98 16.83 -8.55 2.30
C ASN A 98 16.36 -7.96 3.66
N ILE A 99 15.34 -7.09 3.60
CA ILE A 99 14.79 -6.41 4.75
C ILE A 99 13.73 -7.32 5.36
N PHE A 100 14.07 -7.83 6.52
CA PHE A 100 13.13 -8.54 7.37
C PHE A 100 12.16 -7.52 8.00
N ARG A 101 11.06 -7.27 7.31
CA ARG A 101 10.05 -6.30 7.74
C ARG A 101 9.18 -6.90 8.84
N PHE A 102 8.52 -6.03 9.58
CA PHE A 102 7.51 -6.44 10.56
C PHE A 102 6.45 -7.38 9.96
N TRP A 103 5.98 -7.09 8.74
CA TRP A 103 5.02 -7.94 8.04
C TRP A 103 5.54 -9.36 7.78
N ASP A 104 6.78 -9.50 7.40
CA ASP A 104 7.39 -10.82 7.15
C ASP A 104 7.50 -11.61 8.45
N ARG A 105 7.83 -10.95 9.55
CA ARG A 105 7.84 -11.55 10.89
C ARG A 105 6.46 -12.03 11.31
N PHE A 106 5.42 -11.22 11.07
CA PHE A 106 4.04 -11.60 11.33
C PHE A 106 3.63 -12.85 10.55
N LEU A 107 3.96 -12.95 9.27
CA LEU A 107 3.67 -14.13 8.44
C LEU A 107 4.42 -15.38 8.93
N ILE A 108 5.70 -15.27 9.27
CA ILE A 108 6.51 -16.36 9.82
C ILE A 108 5.91 -16.85 11.14
N LEU A 109 5.48 -15.93 11.98
CA LEU A 109 4.86 -16.25 13.26
C LEU A 109 3.52 -16.97 13.06
N CYS A 110 2.68 -16.50 12.16
CA CYS A 110 1.44 -17.17 11.80
C CYS A 110 1.67 -18.59 11.28
N GLU A 111 2.65 -18.79 10.42
CA GLU A 111 3.03 -20.10 9.91
C GLU A 111 3.52 -21.04 11.04
N HIS A 112 4.38 -20.52 11.91
CA HIS A 112 4.95 -21.30 13.02
C HIS A 112 3.89 -21.81 14.02
N TYR A 113 2.91 -20.96 14.35
CA TYR A 113 1.83 -21.31 15.28
C TYR A 113 0.59 -21.90 14.59
N HIS A 114 0.65 -22.16 13.29
CA HIS A 114 -0.48 -22.64 12.49
C HIS A 114 -1.72 -21.72 12.59
N ILE A 115 -1.50 -20.42 12.67
CA ILE A 115 -2.53 -19.39 12.73
C ILE A 115 -2.81 -18.90 11.31
N ALA A 116 -4.07 -18.89 10.90
CA ALA A 116 -4.43 -18.28 9.64
C ALA A 116 -4.37 -16.75 9.77
N ALA A 117 -3.41 -16.11 9.11
CA ALA A 117 -3.24 -14.65 9.13
C ALA A 117 -4.55 -13.92 8.79
N ASP A 118 -5.27 -14.38 7.76
CA ASP A 118 -6.55 -13.79 7.34
C ASP A 118 -7.62 -13.83 8.45
N SER A 119 -7.61 -14.87 9.31
CA SER A 119 -8.54 -14.95 10.43
C SER A 119 -8.28 -13.85 11.46
N ILE A 120 -7.01 -13.54 11.76
CA ILE A 120 -6.64 -12.44 12.66
C ILE A 120 -7.08 -11.10 12.02
N LEU A 121 -6.76 -10.90 10.76
CA LEU A 121 -7.06 -9.65 10.06
C LEU A 121 -8.57 -9.40 9.96
N GLN A 122 -9.37 -10.44 9.78
CA GLN A 122 -10.81 -10.37 9.74
C GLN A 122 -11.43 -10.11 11.12
N GLU A 123 -10.94 -10.82 12.16
CA GLU A 123 -11.43 -10.68 13.54
C GLU A 123 -11.19 -9.25 14.08
N TYR A 124 -10.05 -8.65 13.75
CA TYR A 124 -9.65 -7.33 14.23
C TYR A 124 -9.71 -6.24 13.13
N SER A 125 -10.63 -6.39 12.20
CA SER A 125 -10.78 -5.46 11.07
C SER A 125 -11.18 -4.02 11.47
N SER A 126 -11.67 -3.82 12.69
CA SER A 126 -11.92 -2.50 13.25
C SER A 126 -10.65 -1.77 13.69
N GLU A 127 -9.67 -2.51 14.24
CA GLU A 127 -8.37 -1.98 14.69
C GLU A 127 -7.33 -2.00 13.58
N LEU A 128 -7.38 -3.07 12.74
CA LEU A 128 -6.44 -3.29 11.65
C LEU A 128 -7.08 -2.89 10.32
N THR A 129 -7.19 -1.60 10.08
CA THR A 129 -7.77 -1.09 8.83
C THR A 129 -6.98 -1.57 7.62
N LYS A 130 -7.65 -1.66 6.47
CA LYS A 130 -7.01 -2.04 5.20
C LYS A 130 -5.82 -1.14 4.86
N GLU A 131 -5.96 0.18 5.08
CA GLU A 131 -4.87 1.13 4.86
C GLU A 131 -3.66 0.85 5.76
N TYR A 132 -3.90 0.56 7.04
CA TYR A 132 -2.86 0.20 8.00
C TYR A 132 -2.09 -1.05 7.55
N LEU A 133 -2.81 -2.11 7.14
CA LEU A 133 -2.20 -3.36 6.68
C LEU A 133 -1.37 -3.17 5.40
N LEU A 134 -1.86 -2.35 4.47
CA LEU A 134 -1.12 -1.99 3.26
C LEU A 134 0.13 -1.15 3.59
N SER A 135 0.05 -0.28 4.60
CA SER A 135 1.22 0.46 5.11
C SER A 135 2.28 -0.47 5.68
N LEU A 136 1.91 -1.43 6.53
CA LEU A 136 2.83 -2.44 7.06
C LEU A 136 3.53 -3.22 5.95
N LYS A 137 2.80 -3.50 4.88
CA LYS A 137 3.28 -4.33 3.77
C LYS A 137 4.18 -3.59 2.78
N TYR A 138 3.88 -2.33 2.48
CA TYR A 138 4.49 -1.63 1.36
C TYR A 138 5.18 -0.31 1.69
N SER A 139 4.90 0.36 2.82
CA SER A 139 5.52 1.65 3.14
C SER A 139 7.03 1.53 3.38
N LYS A 140 7.81 2.50 2.91
CA LYS A 140 9.24 2.64 3.20
C LYS A 140 9.51 3.15 4.61
N GLU A 141 8.61 3.97 5.13
CA GLU A 141 8.60 4.35 6.53
C GLU A 141 7.89 3.25 7.32
N GLU A 142 8.48 2.79 8.41
CA GLU A 142 7.81 1.83 9.27
C GLU A 142 6.58 2.51 9.92
N PRO A 143 5.37 2.01 9.65
CA PRO A 143 4.19 2.51 10.34
C PRO A 143 4.23 2.08 11.81
N ASP A 144 3.36 2.65 12.63
CA ASP A 144 3.16 2.20 14.00
C ASP A 144 2.75 0.72 14.01
N THR A 145 3.60 -0.15 14.57
CA THR A 145 3.37 -1.59 14.62
C THR A 145 2.57 -2.03 15.84
N ALA A 146 2.42 -1.13 16.83
CA ALA A 146 1.81 -1.43 18.13
C ALA A 146 0.40 -2.06 18.05
N PRO A 147 -0.52 -1.68 17.16
CA PRO A 147 -1.82 -2.34 17.10
C PRO A 147 -1.73 -3.84 16.89
N LEU A 148 -0.94 -4.30 15.92
CA LEU A 148 -0.80 -5.72 15.62
C LEU A 148 0.04 -6.44 16.68
N GLU A 149 1.10 -5.82 17.20
CA GLU A 149 1.89 -6.34 18.30
C GLU A 149 1.04 -6.62 19.54
N ASN A 150 0.19 -5.67 19.93
CA ASN A 150 -0.70 -5.79 21.08
C ASN A 150 -1.71 -6.95 20.91
N ILE A 151 -2.30 -7.10 19.73
CA ILE A 151 -3.20 -8.20 19.41
C ILE A 151 -2.47 -9.54 19.55
N MET A 152 -1.27 -9.66 18.98
CA MET A 152 -0.49 -10.88 19.04
C MET A 152 -0.01 -11.20 20.45
N GLN A 153 0.34 -10.19 21.25
CA GLN A 153 0.70 -10.37 22.66
C GLN A 153 -0.49 -10.84 23.50
N MET A 154 -1.64 -10.16 23.38
CA MET A 154 -2.84 -10.50 24.18
C MET A 154 -3.40 -11.87 23.83
N LYS A 155 -3.45 -12.23 22.55
CA LYS A 155 -4.14 -13.43 22.11
C LYS A 155 -3.23 -14.68 22.09
N TYR A 156 -1.96 -14.50 21.77
CA TYR A 156 -1.02 -15.60 21.54
C TYR A 156 0.21 -15.54 22.45
N GLY A 157 0.32 -14.57 23.35
CA GLY A 157 1.43 -14.43 24.27
C GLY A 157 2.76 -14.02 23.62
N ILE A 158 2.72 -13.53 22.37
CA ILE A 158 3.93 -13.15 21.63
C ILE A 158 4.56 -11.92 22.23
N SER A 159 5.79 -12.03 22.71
CA SER A 159 6.49 -10.95 23.39
C SER A 159 7.05 -9.91 22.40
N LYS A 160 7.33 -8.71 22.91
CA LYS A 160 7.94 -7.63 22.11
C LYS A 160 9.34 -7.96 21.62
N GLU A 161 10.07 -8.83 22.31
CA GLU A 161 11.41 -9.27 21.93
C GLU A 161 11.41 -9.97 20.58
N PHE A 162 10.35 -10.70 20.24
CA PHE A 162 10.20 -11.33 18.92
C PHE A 162 10.25 -10.30 17.79
N TRP A 163 9.54 -9.19 17.96
CA TRP A 163 9.45 -8.16 16.92
C TRP A 163 10.77 -7.42 16.69
N ASN A 164 11.61 -7.37 17.73
CA ASN A 164 12.91 -6.71 17.70
C ASN A 164 14.09 -7.68 17.49
N ALA A 165 13.83 -9.00 17.42
CA ALA A 165 14.89 -9.98 17.21
C ALA A 165 15.59 -9.78 15.86
N ALA A 166 16.90 -9.99 15.81
CA ALA A 166 17.63 -10.03 14.56
C ALA A 166 17.10 -11.15 13.66
N PRO A 167 17.09 -11.00 12.32
CA PRO A 167 16.55 -12.01 11.40
C PRO A 167 17.07 -13.43 11.64
N GLU A 168 18.35 -13.55 11.93
CA GLU A 168 19.04 -14.81 12.21
C GLU A 168 18.59 -15.49 13.52
N HIS A 169 18.06 -14.73 14.47
CA HIS A 169 17.62 -15.22 15.76
C HIS A 169 16.12 -15.55 15.83
N ILE A 170 15.34 -15.23 14.81
CA ILE A 170 13.88 -15.47 14.81
C ILE A 170 13.56 -16.95 14.99
N MET A 171 14.27 -17.83 14.31
CA MET A 171 14.06 -19.28 14.42
C MET A 171 14.49 -19.84 15.77
N GLU A 172 15.54 -19.26 16.37
CA GLU A 172 15.96 -19.61 17.73
C GLU A 172 14.91 -19.21 18.75
N TYR A 173 14.36 -18.00 18.62
CA TYR A 173 13.29 -17.49 19.46
C TYR A 173 12.05 -18.39 19.41
N LEU A 174 11.55 -18.72 18.22
CA LEU A 174 10.38 -19.59 18.03
C LEU A 174 10.62 -21.00 18.58
N THR A 175 11.85 -21.49 18.54
CA THR A 175 12.21 -22.80 19.07
C THR A 175 12.30 -22.80 20.61
N ALA A 176 12.74 -21.70 21.21
CA ALA A 176 12.85 -21.56 22.65
C ALA A 176 11.47 -21.47 23.33
N GLU A 177 10.52 -20.74 22.74
CA GLU A 177 9.15 -20.64 23.27
C GLU A 177 8.39 -21.97 23.29
N ARG A 178 8.63 -22.89 22.36
CA ARG A 178 8.04 -24.24 22.39
C ARG A 178 8.38 -25.02 23.66
N LYS A 179 9.54 -24.76 24.29
CA LYS A 179 9.96 -25.42 25.52
C LYS A 179 9.31 -24.86 26.79
N HIS A 180 8.74 -23.66 26.72
CA HIS A 180 8.07 -23.00 27.85
C HIS A 180 6.56 -23.27 27.89
N ASN A 181 5.96 -23.66 26.75
CA ASN A 181 4.53 -23.90 26.61
C ASN A 181 4.16 -25.39 26.48
N ALA A 182 5.11 -26.31 26.69
CA ALA A 182 4.94 -27.77 26.77
C ALA A 182 5.14 -28.25 28.21
#